data_a0ec5d6932e864c33a82d691a5cc33c4
#
_entry.id   a0ec5d6932e864c33a82d691a5cc33c4
#
_cell.length_a   1.000
_cell.length_b   1.000
_cell.length_c   1.000
_cell.angle_alpha   90.00
_cell.angle_beta   90.00
_cell.angle_gamma   90.00
#
_symmetry.space_group_name_H-M   'P 1'
#
loop_
_entity.id
_entity.type
_entity.pdbx_description
1 polymer ?
#
loop_
_entity_poly.entity_id
_entity_poly.type
_entity_poly.pdbx_seq_one_letter_code
_entity_poly.pdbx_strand_id
1 'polypeptide(L)'
;MTRWTLVVIIALSSVAANFALAAERTKAMQPGVMLTVEKKSRSRTQYYVVNTPVGMEEPYFEAEIDSAGLVYTVEYEPRRSDEEIPDGCLAGQAVKVRVDHHNLFVQCLDSTAEMRWQIQKKKRSAPDSEAPKEP
;
A
#
# COMPACT_ATOMS: atom_id res chain seq x y z
N MET A 1 2.51 -19.11 61.40
CA MET A 1 3.67 -18.43 60.86
C MET A 1 3.87 -18.65 59.36
N THR A 2 2.89 -18.95 58.61
CA THR A 2 3.04 -19.20 57.17
C THR A 2 1.80 -18.76 56.43
N ARG A 3 1.37 -17.51 56.63
CA ARG A 3 0.17 -16.99 55.94
C ARG A 3 0.44 -15.72 55.07
N TRP A 4 1.70 -15.40 54.83
CA TRP A 4 2.07 -14.17 54.12
C TRP A 4 2.72 -14.40 52.75
N THR A 5 2.87 -15.60 52.30
CA THR A 5 3.55 -15.93 51.03
C THR A 5 2.61 -16.25 49.88
N LEU A 6 1.28 -16.15 50.05
CA LEU A 6 0.32 -16.51 48.99
C LEU A 6 -0.34 -15.31 48.28
N VAL A 7 0.02 -14.08 48.63
CA VAL A 7 -0.64 -12.89 48.03
C VAL A 7 0.18 -12.27 46.90
N VAL A 8 1.43 -12.65 46.70
CA VAL A 8 2.34 -11.98 45.76
C VAL A 8 2.27 -12.59 44.32
N ILE A 9 1.67 -13.75 44.13
CA ILE A 9 1.72 -14.46 42.84
C ILE A 9 0.57 -14.10 41.89
N ILE A 10 -0.48 -13.46 42.40
CA ILE A 10 -1.66 -13.12 41.55
C ILE A 10 -1.53 -11.79 40.80
N ALA A 11 -0.58 -10.93 41.16
CA ALA A 11 -0.44 -9.62 40.54
C ALA A 11 0.41 -9.56 39.26
N LEU A 12 1.06 -10.65 38.87
CA LEU A 12 1.96 -10.66 37.71
C LEU A 12 1.34 -11.22 36.42
N SER A 13 0.12 -11.74 36.45
CA SER A 13 -0.51 -12.34 35.26
C SER A 13 -1.40 -11.41 34.45
N SER A 14 -1.62 -10.19 34.87
CA SER A 14 -2.53 -9.28 34.16
C SER A 14 -1.86 -8.27 33.22
N VAL A 15 -0.53 -8.25 33.14
CA VAL A 15 0.17 -7.27 32.28
C VAL A 15 0.45 -7.81 30.87
N ALA A 16 0.44 -9.13 30.69
CA ALA A 16 0.77 -9.73 29.38
C ALA A 16 -0.36 -9.64 28.35
N ALA A 17 -1.61 -9.43 28.75
CA ALA A 17 -2.75 -9.44 27.84
C ALA A 17 -2.93 -8.13 27.05
N ASN A 18 -2.34 -7.04 27.51
CA ASN A 18 -2.53 -5.75 26.85
C ASN A 18 -1.55 -5.49 25.69
N PHE A 19 -0.45 -6.22 25.61
CA PHE A 19 0.52 -6.06 24.53
C PHE A 19 0.09 -6.75 23.23
N ALA A 20 -0.69 -7.79 23.29
CA ALA A 20 -1.14 -8.53 22.10
C ALA A 20 -2.18 -7.76 21.28
N LEU A 21 -3.01 -6.92 21.91
CA LEU A 21 -4.04 -6.12 21.24
C LEU A 21 -3.49 -4.89 20.52
N ALA A 22 -2.35 -4.35 20.95
CA ALA A 22 -1.71 -3.21 20.29
C ALA A 22 -0.95 -3.61 19.02
N ALA A 23 -0.46 -4.86 18.94
CA ALA A 23 0.26 -5.38 17.77
C ALA A 23 -0.64 -5.67 16.57
N GLU A 24 -1.94 -5.94 16.78
CA GLU A 24 -2.89 -6.19 15.68
C GLU A 24 -3.36 -4.92 14.98
N ARG A 25 -3.22 -3.77 15.60
CA ARG A 25 -3.72 -2.49 15.04
C ARG A 25 -2.75 -1.81 14.07
N THR A 26 -1.48 -2.11 14.15
CA THR A 26 -0.48 -1.64 13.20
C THR A 26 -0.10 -2.80 12.29
N LYS A 27 -0.70 -2.85 11.12
CA LYS A 27 -0.24 -3.78 10.09
C LYS A 27 1.19 -3.40 9.74
N ALA A 28 2.12 -4.34 9.95
CA ALA A 28 3.52 -4.13 9.61
C ALA A 28 3.68 -3.94 8.10
N MET A 29 4.59 -3.05 7.72
CA MET A 29 4.99 -2.90 6.32
C MET A 29 5.63 -4.20 5.82
N GLN A 30 5.25 -4.62 4.63
CA GLN A 30 5.79 -5.81 3.97
C GLN A 30 6.67 -5.41 2.80
N PRO A 31 7.67 -6.24 2.46
CA PRO A 31 8.48 -5.98 1.27
C PRO A 31 7.64 -6.14 0.01
N GLY A 32 7.91 -5.30 -0.98
CA GLY A 32 7.28 -5.35 -2.28
C GLY A 32 8.23 -4.84 -3.36
N VAL A 33 7.85 -5.03 -4.59
CA VAL A 33 8.60 -4.55 -5.76
C VAL A 33 7.66 -3.78 -6.66
N MET A 34 8.09 -2.58 -7.05
CA MET A 34 7.40 -1.78 -8.04
C MET A 34 7.66 -2.37 -9.43
N LEU A 35 6.65 -3.00 -10.04
CA LEU A 35 6.81 -3.63 -11.35
C LEU A 35 6.74 -2.62 -12.47
N THR A 36 5.71 -1.77 -12.47
CA THR A 36 5.51 -0.74 -13.48
C THR A 36 5.02 0.54 -12.83
N VAL A 37 5.39 1.66 -13.40
CA VAL A 37 4.86 2.99 -13.05
C VAL A 37 4.64 3.75 -14.33
N GLU A 38 3.41 4.18 -14.57
CA GLU A 38 3.05 4.96 -15.76
C GLU A 38 2.29 6.21 -15.37
N LYS A 39 2.61 7.30 -16.00
CA LYS A 39 1.84 8.54 -15.89
C LYS A 39 0.76 8.54 -16.97
N LYS A 40 -0.49 8.62 -16.55
CA LYS A 40 -1.66 8.65 -17.42
C LYS A 40 -2.46 9.92 -17.16
N SER A 41 -3.37 10.23 -18.05
CA SER A 41 -4.34 11.31 -17.84
C SER A 41 -5.74 10.80 -18.13
N ARG A 42 -6.70 11.35 -17.41
CA ARG A 42 -8.12 11.11 -17.65
C ARG A 42 -8.83 12.41 -17.87
N SER A 43 -9.81 12.40 -18.76
CA SER A 43 -10.67 13.54 -19.00
C SER A 43 -11.82 13.53 -18.01
N ARG A 44 -12.02 14.68 -17.34
CA ARG A 44 -13.12 14.87 -16.41
C ARG A 44 -13.91 16.11 -16.81
N THR A 45 -15.22 15.96 -16.99
CA THR A 45 -16.08 17.11 -17.26
C THR A 45 -16.26 17.92 -15.98
N GLN A 46 -15.83 19.19 -16.01
CA GLN A 46 -15.95 20.08 -14.87
C GLN A 46 -17.24 20.90 -14.87
N TYR A 47 -17.64 21.37 -16.04
CA TYR A 47 -18.85 22.19 -16.18
C TYR A 47 -19.35 22.15 -17.63
N TYR A 48 -20.52 22.68 -17.83
CA TYR A 48 -21.13 22.81 -19.16
C TYR A 48 -21.28 24.28 -19.54
N VAL A 49 -20.92 24.60 -20.76
CA VAL A 49 -21.18 25.90 -21.38
C VAL A 49 -22.16 25.68 -22.51
N VAL A 50 -23.40 26.17 -22.33
CA VAL A 50 -24.47 26.04 -23.34
C VAL A 50 -24.58 24.59 -23.86
N ASN A 51 -24.80 23.64 -22.96
CA ASN A 51 -24.87 22.21 -23.25
C ASN A 51 -23.60 21.56 -23.82
N THR A 52 -22.49 22.28 -23.88
CA THR A 52 -21.20 21.73 -24.27
C THR A 52 -20.38 21.38 -23.02
N PRO A 53 -19.97 20.11 -22.83
CA PRO A 53 -19.14 19.75 -21.70
C PRO A 53 -17.74 20.36 -21.87
N VAL A 54 -17.27 21.03 -20.83
CA VAL A 54 -15.89 21.51 -20.74
C VAL A 54 -15.13 20.56 -19.83
N GLY A 55 -14.21 19.81 -20.43
CA GLY A 55 -13.38 18.84 -19.73
C GLY A 55 -12.03 19.42 -19.35
N MET A 56 -11.45 18.82 -18.33
CA MET A 56 -10.08 19.05 -17.91
C MET A 56 -9.37 17.71 -17.83
N GLU A 57 -8.16 17.67 -18.33
CA GLU A 57 -7.33 16.48 -18.19
C GLU A 57 -6.67 16.47 -16.82
N GLU A 58 -6.91 15.41 -16.07
CA GLU A 58 -6.29 15.20 -14.76
C GLU A 58 -5.23 14.13 -14.89
N PRO A 59 -3.97 14.44 -14.54
CA PRO A 59 -2.92 13.43 -14.53
C PRO A 59 -3.08 12.50 -13.33
N TYR A 60 -2.75 11.23 -13.52
CA TYR A 60 -2.65 10.25 -12.44
C TYR A 60 -1.54 9.26 -12.77
N PHE A 61 -1.05 8.60 -11.74
CA PHE A 61 -0.06 7.54 -11.91
C PHE A 61 -0.73 6.19 -11.69
N GLU A 62 -0.43 5.23 -12.54
CA GLU A 62 -0.84 3.85 -12.39
C GLU A 62 0.41 3.00 -12.20
N ALA A 63 0.38 2.14 -11.21
CA ALA A 63 1.50 1.26 -10.90
C ALA A 63 1.02 -0.16 -10.64
N GLU A 64 1.89 -1.12 -10.93
CA GLU A 64 1.74 -2.50 -10.49
C GLU A 64 2.80 -2.80 -9.44
N ILE A 65 2.38 -3.31 -8.30
CA ILE A 65 3.25 -3.62 -7.17
C ILE A 65 3.06 -5.09 -6.80
N ASP A 66 4.14 -5.85 -6.79
CA ASP A 66 4.15 -7.22 -6.32
C ASP A 66 4.55 -7.25 -4.83
N SER A 67 3.70 -7.82 -4.00
CA SER A 67 3.97 -8.01 -2.58
C SER A 67 3.25 -9.25 -2.07
N ALA A 68 3.97 -10.09 -1.34
CA ALA A 68 3.42 -11.28 -0.69
C ALA A 68 2.65 -12.21 -1.64
N GLY A 69 3.12 -12.37 -2.89
CA GLY A 69 2.50 -13.23 -3.89
C GLY A 69 1.26 -12.63 -4.56
N LEU A 70 0.99 -11.35 -4.33
CA LEU A 70 -0.11 -10.63 -4.96
C LEU A 70 0.43 -9.44 -5.75
N VAL A 71 -0.13 -9.23 -6.94
CA VAL A 71 0.12 -8.04 -7.75
C VAL A 71 -1.06 -7.09 -7.60
N TYR A 72 -0.77 -5.92 -7.08
CA TYR A 72 -1.75 -4.85 -6.91
C TYR A 72 -1.62 -3.87 -8.06
N THR A 73 -2.73 -3.59 -8.74
CA THR A 73 -2.83 -2.46 -9.67
C THR A 73 -3.37 -1.28 -8.89
N VAL A 74 -2.59 -0.23 -8.77
CA VAL A 74 -2.88 0.91 -7.91
C VAL A 74 -2.79 2.22 -8.67
N GLU A 75 -3.55 3.21 -8.23
CA GLU A 75 -3.56 4.56 -8.79
C GLU A 75 -3.22 5.59 -7.73
N TYR A 76 -2.43 6.57 -8.10
CA TYR A 76 -2.09 7.71 -7.29
C TYR A 76 -2.47 9.00 -7.98
N GLU A 77 -3.27 9.82 -7.31
CA GLU A 77 -3.63 11.15 -7.79
C GLU A 77 -2.67 12.18 -7.18
N PRO A 78 -1.84 12.85 -8.00
CA PRO A 78 -0.95 13.87 -7.49
C PRO A 78 -1.76 15.09 -7.00
N ARG A 79 -1.27 15.73 -5.95
CA ARG A 79 -1.90 16.94 -5.42
C ARG A 79 -1.73 18.14 -6.36
N ARG A 80 -0.66 18.12 -7.14
CA ARG A 80 -0.34 19.16 -8.15
C ARG A 80 -0.02 18.46 -9.46
N SER A 81 -0.34 19.11 -10.56
CA SER A 81 -0.13 18.55 -11.90
C SER A 81 1.34 18.37 -12.27
N ASP A 82 2.24 19.04 -11.60
CA ASP A 82 3.71 18.95 -11.79
C ASP A 82 4.38 17.99 -10.84
N GLU A 83 3.63 17.33 -9.96
CA GLU A 83 4.17 16.37 -9.02
C GLU A 83 4.69 15.13 -9.75
N GLU A 84 5.90 14.74 -9.43
CA GLU A 84 6.54 13.54 -9.97
C GLU A 84 6.64 12.46 -8.89
N ILE A 85 6.69 11.21 -9.34
CA ILE A 85 6.94 10.07 -8.45
C ILE A 85 8.41 10.13 -7.98
N PRO A 86 8.68 9.96 -6.68
CA PRO A 86 10.04 9.91 -6.17
C PRO A 86 10.87 8.83 -6.85
N ASP A 87 12.16 9.09 -7.05
CA ASP A 87 13.09 8.17 -7.73
C ASP A 87 13.16 6.79 -7.04
N GLY A 88 12.95 6.74 -5.74
CA GLY A 88 12.91 5.48 -4.99
C GLY A 88 11.67 4.64 -5.23
N CYS A 89 10.67 5.14 -5.95
CA CYS A 89 9.42 4.47 -6.29
C CYS A 89 9.31 4.14 -7.79
N LEU A 90 10.38 4.16 -8.52
CA LEU A 90 10.37 3.82 -9.95
C LEU A 90 10.28 2.32 -10.17
N ALA A 91 9.95 1.92 -11.40
CA ALA A 91 9.86 0.53 -11.79
C ALA A 91 11.17 -0.23 -11.48
N GLY A 92 11.03 -1.43 -10.93
CA GLY A 92 12.15 -2.27 -10.52
C GLY A 92 12.69 -1.99 -9.13
N GLN A 93 12.22 -0.95 -8.45
CA GLN A 93 12.68 -0.60 -7.11
C GLN A 93 11.96 -1.43 -6.04
N ALA A 94 12.71 -1.83 -5.02
CA ALA A 94 12.15 -2.44 -3.82
C ALA A 94 11.45 -1.36 -2.99
N VAL A 95 10.25 -1.67 -2.53
CA VAL A 95 9.43 -0.78 -1.71
C VAL A 95 8.88 -1.54 -0.51
N LYS A 96 8.37 -0.82 0.46
CA LYS A 96 7.61 -1.38 1.56
C LYS A 96 6.16 -0.99 1.40
N VAL A 97 5.25 -1.93 1.61
CA VAL A 97 3.82 -1.73 1.39
C VAL A 97 3.00 -2.19 2.59
N ARG A 98 1.90 -1.52 2.79
CA ARG A 98 0.91 -1.86 3.80
C ARG A 98 -0.48 -1.71 3.18
N VAL A 99 -1.28 -2.76 3.25
CA VAL A 99 -2.66 -2.73 2.75
C VAL A 99 -3.60 -2.30 3.87
N ASP A 100 -4.42 -1.32 3.59
CA ASP A 100 -5.49 -0.87 4.48
C ASP A 100 -6.77 -0.64 3.68
N HIS A 101 -7.70 -1.60 3.75
CA HIS A 101 -8.95 -1.62 2.99
C HIS A 101 -8.72 -1.49 1.47
N HIS A 102 -9.08 -0.38 0.88
CA HIS A 102 -8.93 -0.11 -0.55
C HIS A 102 -7.66 0.68 -0.88
N ASN A 103 -6.86 0.98 0.13
CA ASN A 103 -5.65 1.77 -0.04
C ASN A 103 -4.41 0.92 0.16
N LEU A 104 -3.39 1.23 -0.58
CA LEU A 104 -2.06 0.67 -0.44
C LEU A 104 -1.12 1.81 -0.03
N PHE A 105 -0.54 1.71 1.14
CA PHE A 105 0.48 2.64 1.59
C PHE A 105 1.83 2.13 1.16
N VAL A 106 2.54 2.94 0.41
CA VAL A 106 3.84 2.60 -0.16
C VAL A 106 4.90 3.53 0.41
N GLN A 107 5.93 2.93 0.98
CA GLN A 107 7.13 3.63 1.39
C GLN A 107 8.22 3.36 0.38
N CYS A 108 8.66 4.40 -0.32
CA CYS A 108 9.70 4.30 -1.31
C CYS A 108 11.07 4.09 -0.66
N LEU A 109 11.99 3.51 -1.41
CA LEU A 109 13.39 3.48 -1.01
C LEU A 109 13.87 4.92 -0.77
N ASP A 110 14.68 5.18 0.21
CA ASP A 110 15.20 6.50 0.58
C ASP A 110 14.15 7.51 1.12
N SER A 111 12.92 7.09 1.34
CA SER A 111 11.89 7.95 1.93
C SER A 111 11.30 7.32 3.19
N THR A 112 11.05 8.14 4.20
CA THR A 112 10.29 7.73 5.38
C THR A 112 8.80 8.03 5.25
N ALA A 113 8.41 8.82 4.23
CA ALA A 113 7.03 9.18 3.98
C ALA A 113 6.29 8.05 3.26
N GLU A 114 5.07 7.79 3.69
CA GLU A 114 4.18 6.86 3.03
C GLU A 114 3.31 7.57 1.98
N MET A 115 3.23 6.99 0.79
CA MET A 115 2.32 7.44 -0.25
C MET A 115 1.06 6.57 -0.23
N ARG A 116 -0.09 7.18 -0.27
CA ARG A 116 -1.36 6.47 -0.34
C ARG A 116 -1.79 6.28 -1.78
N TRP A 117 -1.82 5.03 -2.21
CA TRP A 117 -2.32 4.61 -3.50
C TRP A 117 -3.67 3.93 -3.36
N GLN A 118 -4.55 4.10 -4.32
CA GLN A 118 -5.84 3.44 -4.34
C GLN A 118 -5.74 2.13 -5.11
N ILE A 119 -6.19 1.03 -4.50
CA ILE A 119 -6.15 -0.30 -5.11
C ILE A 119 -7.31 -0.42 -6.10
N GLN A 120 -6.99 -0.72 -7.37
CA GLN A 120 -7.98 -0.96 -8.42
C GLN A 120 -8.21 -2.44 -8.63
N LYS A 121 -7.15 -3.23 -8.65
CA LYS A 121 -7.19 -4.67 -8.89
C LYS A 121 -6.16 -5.39 -8.03
N LYS A 122 -6.46 -6.65 -7.75
CA LYS A 122 -5.53 -7.61 -7.13
C LYS A 122 -5.54 -8.87 -7.97
N LYS A 123 -4.38 -9.43 -8.25
CA LYS A 123 -4.26 -10.74 -8.87
C LYS A 123 -3.11 -11.50 -8.21
N ARG A 124 -3.14 -12.81 -8.27
CA ARG A 124 -2.02 -13.60 -7.82
C ARG A 124 -0.84 -13.39 -8.76
N SER A 125 0.32 -13.20 -8.16
CA SER A 125 1.57 -13.22 -8.91
C SER A 125 1.69 -14.59 -9.59
N ALA A 126 1.94 -14.60 -10.90
CA ALA A 126 2.19 -15.86 -11.59
C ALA A 126 3.41 -16.53 -10.97
N PRO A 127 3.34 -17.81 -10.60
CA PRO A 127 4.52 -18.50 -10.12
C PRO A 127 5.57 -18.49 -11.25
N ASP A 128 6.81 -18.14 -10.90
CA ASP A 128 7.95 -18.13 -11.83
C ASP A 128 8.21 -19.50 -12.48
N SER A 129 7.46 -20.50 -12.07
CA SER A 129 7.56 -21.86 -12.57
C SER A 129 6.75 -22.14 -13.83
N GLU A 130 6.01 -21.19 -14.36
CA GLU A 130 5.49 -21.32 -15.71
C GLU A 130 6.61 -21.08 -16.73
N ALA A 131 7.54 -22.01 -16.74
CA ALA A 131 8.32 -22.24 -17.93
C ALA A 131 7.33 -22.41 -19.09
N PRO A 132 7.54 -21.75 -20.24
CA PRO A 132 6.68 -21.95 -21.39
C PRO A 132 6.63 -23.44 -21.65
N LYS A 133 5.44 -24.02 -21.62
CA LYS A 133 5.26 -25.38 -22.05
C LYS A 133 5.67 -25.40 -23.51
N GLU A 134 6.82 -25.96 -23.75
CA GLU A 134 7.21 -26.28 -25.10
C GLU A 134 6.14 -27.20 -25.70
N PRO A 135 5.64 -26.89 -26.91
CA PRO A 135 4.69 -27.76 -27.56
C PRO A 135 5.29 -29.12 -27.90
#